data_b4a37dee60321f3f33885ddbf93849ff
#
_entry.id   b4a37dee60321f3f33885ddbf93849ff
#
_cell.length_a   1.000
_cell.length_b   1.000
_cell.length_c   1.000
_cell.angle_alpha   90.00
_cell.angle_beta   90.00
_cell.angle_gamma   90.00
#
_symmetry.space_group_name_H-M   'P 1'
#
loop_
_entity.id
_entity.type
_entity.pdbx_description
1 polymer ?
#
loop_
_entity_poly.entity_id
_entity_poly.type
_entity_poly.pdbx_seq_one_letter_code
_entity_poly.pdbx_strand_id
1 'polypeptide(L)'
;MVTTRRIEYPVDGTTMVGHLALPGGTDRRPAVLIAHEGPGITDHQRLRADRLAELGYVAFVLDYHGGGRFIEDREEMFVRVDELLADPDRMRALGGAGLAVLTAEPRTDTSRVAAIGYCLGGTMALELARGGADLKAVVGFHPALTTTRPGDAANITGKVLVCVGSEDPFAPAEHRLAFEEEMRAAGVDWRLHLHGGALHSFTHPDLEPDPSARPGIGYHRASAERSWRAMLDLFEEVFPSAV
;
A
#
# COMPACT_ATOMS: atom_id res chain seq x y z
N MET A 1 -18.06 -4.14 16.80
CA MET A 1 -17.52 -2.77 17.03
C MET A 1 -16.03 -2.83 16.72
N VAL A 2 -15.52 -1.89 15.92
CA VAL A 2 -14.07 -1.77 15.60
C VAL A 2 -13.34 -1.28 16.84
N THR A 3 -12.13 -1.82 17.06
CA THR A 3 -11.23 -1.37 18.14
C THR A 3 -9.91 -0.96 17.50
N THR A 4 -9.38 0.20 17.85
CA THR A 4 -8.12 0.70 17.33
C THR A 4 -7.05 0.81 18.41
N ARG A 5 -5.78 0.62 18.03
CA ARG A 5 -4.64 0.74 18.94
C ARG A 5 -3.44 1.33 18.21
N ARG A 6 -2.70 2.19 18.88
CA ARG A 6 -1.35 2.58 18.50
C ARG A 6 -0.39 1.44 18.86
N ILE A 7 0.47 1.03 17.94
CA ILE A 7 1.45 -0.04 18.14
C ILE A 7 2.84 0.53 17.94
N GLU A 8 3.69 0.40 18.95
CA GLU A 8 5.12 0.72 18.86
C GLU A 8 5.92 -0.54 18.58
N TYR A 9 6.88 -0.46 17.65
CA TYR A 9 7.74 -1.58 17.27
C TYR A 9 9.13 -1.06 16.83
N PRO A 10 10.21 -1.80 17.11
CA PRO A 10 11.57 -1.35 16.77
C PRO A 10 11.95 -1.74 15.35
N VAL A 11 12.67 -0.84 14.66
CA VAL A 11 13.40 -1.12 13.43
C VAL A 11 14.75 -0.40 13.50
N ASP A 12 15.85 -1.14 13.51
CA ASP A 12 17.23 -0.63 13.53
C ASP A 12 17.48 0.45 14.60
N GLY A 13 16.97 0.23 15.80
CA GLY A 13 17.10 1.15 16.93
C GLY A 13 16.14 2.34 16.90
N THR A 14 15.31 2.47 15.87
CA THR A 14 14.25 3.49 15.79
C THR A 14 12.91 2.90 16.19
N THR A 15 12.16 3.60 17.04
CA THR A 15 10.78 3.21 17.36
C THR A 15 9.84 3.64 16.26
N MET A 16 9.20 2.70 15.61
CA MET A 16 8.10 2.93 14.67
C MET A 16 6.76 2.97 15.41
N VAL A 17 5.79 3.70 14.87
CA VAL A 17 4.48 3.90 15.51
C VAL A 17 3.36 3.71 14.49
N GLY A 18 2.82 2.50 14.45
CA GLY A 18 1.73 2.15 13.55
C GLY A 18 0.34 2.28 14.18
N HIS A 19 -0.68 2.09 13.34
CA HIS A 19 -2.09 2.10 13.73
C HIS A 19 -2.74 0.76 13.39
N LEU A 20 -3.21 0.04 14.41
CA LEU A 20 -3.91 -1.24 14.27
C LEU A 20 -5.41 -1.03 14.43
N ALA A 21 -6.19 -1.55 13.50
CA ALA A 21 -7.65 -1.62 13.56
C ALA A 21 -8.11 -3.09 13.55
N LEU A 22 -8.94 -3.44 14.51
CA LEU A 22 -9.44 -4.80 14.71
C LEU A 22 -10.95 -4.85 14.50
N PRO A 23 -11.47 -5.84 13.76
CA PRO A 23 -12.90 -6.06 13.61
C PRO A 23 -13.52 -6.53 14.93
N GLY A 24 -14.83 -6.50 15.04
CA GLY A 24 -15.55 -7.08 16.19
C GLY A 24 -15.35 -8.60 16.30
N GLY A 25 -15.56 -9.16 17.50
CA GLY A 25 -15.39 -10.59 17.77
C GLY A 25 -13.96 -10.98 18.17
N THR A 26 -13.68 -12.28 18.26
CA THR A 26 -12.41 -12.83 18.73
C THR A 26 -11.73 -13.78 17.74
N ASP A 27 -12.42 -14.13 16.66
CA ASP A 27 -11.92 -15.07 15.67
C ASP A 27 -10.74 -14.50 14.88
N ARG A 28 -9.90 -15.40 14.35
CA ARG A 28 -8.88 -15.04 13.38
C ARG A 28 -9.53 -14.59 12.08
N ARG A 29 -8.99 -13.52 11.50
CA ARG A 29 -9.50 -12.87 10.30
C ARG A 29 -8.40 -12.68 9.27
N PRO A 30 -8.73 -12.60 7.98
CA PRO A 30 -7.78 -12.13 6.97
C PRO A 30 -7.21 -10.77 7.38
N ALA A 31 -5.96 -10.51 7.01
CA ALA A 31 -5.26 -9.32 7.47
C ALA A 31 -4.70 -8.50 6.31
N VAL A 32 -4.68 -7.18 6.50
CA VAL A 32 -4.23 -6.22 5.49
C VAL A 32 -3.19 -5.29 6.10
N LEU A 33 -1.97 -5.34 5.57
CA LEU A 33 -0.95 -4.34 5.81
C LEU A 33 -1.22 -3.12 4.94
N ILE A 34 -1.15 -1.93 5.52
CA ILE A 34 -1.37 -0.67 4.82
C ILE A 34 -0.11 0.17 4.91
N ALA A 35 0.50 0.51 3.78
CA ALA A 35 1.64 1.42 3.73
C ALA A 35 1.17 2.84 3.33
N HIS A 36 1.64 3.83 4.07
CA HIS A 36 1.20 5.22 3.93
C HIS A 36 1.86 5.95 2.74
N GLU A 37 1.43 7.16 2.46
CA GLU A 37 2.01 8.04 1.43
C GLU A 37 3.33 8.67 1.90
N GLY A 38 4.01 9.38 1.01
CA GLY A 38 5.31 10.00 1.28
C GLY A 38 5.40 10.79 2.59
N PRO A 39 4.41 11.64 2.96
CA PRO A 39 4.50 12.46 4.18
C PRO A 39 4.43 11.67 5.50
N GLY A 40 3.78 10.51 5.54
CA GLY A 40 3.55 9.77 6.78
C GLY A 40 2.11 9.31 6.95
N ILE A 41 1.79 8.77 8.13
CA ILE A 41 0.44 8.31 8.47
C ILE A 41 -0.49 9.50 8.71
N THR A 42 -1.54 9.60 7.91
CA THR A 42 -2.61 10.59 8.07
C THR A 42 -3.94 9.94 8.43
N ASP A 43 -4.97 10.73 8.62
CA ASP A 43 -6.32 10.21 8.82
C ASP A 43 -6.85 9.44 7.61
N HIS A 44 -6.32 9.73 6.40
CA HIS A 44 -6.66 8.95 5.21
C HIS A 44 -6.37 7.46 5.41
N GLN A 45 -5.16 7.08 5.84
CA GLN A 45 -4.81 5.68 6.05
C GLN A 45 -5.47 5.09 7.29
N ARG A 46 -5.63 5.87 8.36
CA ARG A 46 -6.35 5.41 9.57
C ARG A 46 -7.80 5.06 9.24
N LEU A 47 -8.51 5.93 8.52
CA LEU A 47 -9.89 5.67 8.07
C LEU A 47 -9.99 4.48 7.11
N ARG A 48 -8.97 4.23 6.28
CA ARG A 48 -8.91 3.02 5.44
C ARG A 48 -8.76 1.75 6.29
N ALA A 49 -7.92 1.79 7.34
CA ALA A 49 -7.80 0.69 8.29
C ALA A 49 -9.10 0.41 9.03
N ASP A 50 -9.76 1.46 9.53
CA ASP A 50 -11.05 1.35 10.22
C ASP A 50 -12.12 0.74 9.30
N ARG A 51 -12.20 1.22 8.05
CA ARG A 51 -13.14 0.69 7.06
C ARG A 51 -12.86 -0.78 6.72
N LEU A 52 -11.61 -1.20 6.62
CA LEU A 52 -11.26 -2.61 6.44
C LEU A 52 -11.64 -3.45 7.67
N ALA A 53 -11.46 -2.90 8.88
CA ALA A 53 -11.89 -3.58 10.10
C ALA A 53 -13.42 -3.70 10.20
N GLU A 54 -14.19 -2.71 9.73
CA GLU A 54 -15.65 -2.81 9.58
C GLU A 54 -16.08 -3.93 8.62
N LEU A 55 -15.27 -4.18 7.57
CA LEU A 55 -15.47 -5.26 6.61
C LEU A 55 -14.97 -6.63 7.11
N GLY A 56 -14.40 -6.69 8.33
CA GLY A 56 -14.00 -7.93 8.96
C GLY A 56 -12.52 -8.30 8.83
N TYR A 57 -11.68 -7.41 8.33
CA TYR A 57 -10.23 -7.60 8.23
C TYR A 57 -9.51 -7.10 9.49
N VAL A 58 -8.40 -7.72 9.86
CA VAL A 58 -7.40 -7.09 10.73
C VAL A 58 -6.58 -6.15 9.85
N ALA A 59 -6.49 -4.87 10.19
CA ALA A 59 -5.77 -3.90 9.37
C ALA A 59 -4.68 -3.19 10.18
N PHE A 60 -3.48 -3.09 9.65
CA PHE A 60 -2.37 -2.41 10.28
C PHE A 60 -1.71 -1.42 9.33
N VAL A 61 -1.75 -0.13 9.71
CA VAL A 61 -0.99 0.92 9.02
C VAL A 61 0.41 0.95 9.61
N LEU A 62 1.39 0.59 8.81
CA LEU A 62 2.79 0.61 9.25
C LEU A 62 3.37 2.04 9.20
N ASP A 63 4.29 2.33 10.11
CA ASP A 63 5.17 3.50 10.06
C ASP A 63 6.52 3.09 9.46
N TYR A 64 7.06 3.88 8.54
CA TYR A 64 8.38 3.67 7.97
C TYR A 64 9.26 4.94 8.01
N HIS A 65 8.80 5.98 8.74
CA HIS A 65 9.59 7.18 9.01
C HIS A 65 10.20 7.19 10.42
N GLY A 66 9.53 6.51 11.36
CA GLY A 66 9.89 6.47 12.77
C GLY A 66 9.13 7.50 13.62
N GLY A 67 8.81 7.09 14.85
CA GLY A 67 8.09 7.93 15.82
C GLY A 67 6.66 8.30 15.45
N GLY A 68 6.11 7.74 14.37
CA GLY A 68 4.83 8.17 13.80
C GLY A 68 4.95 9.57 13.18
N ARG A 69 6.12 9.93 12.69
CA ARG A 69 6.43 11.25 12.15
C ARG A 69 5.61 11.55 10.89
N PHE A 70 5.09 12.78 10.83
CA PHE A 70 4.57 13.38 9.61
C PHE A 70 5.59 14.40 9.10
N ILE A 71 6.03 14.29 7.86
CA ILE A 71 7.00 15.17 7.21
C ILE A 71 6.23 16.31 6.55
N GLU A 72 6.23 17.50 7.16
CA GLU A 72 5.54 18.68 6.64
C GLU A 72 6.32 19.35 5.51
N ASP A 73 7.64 19.37 5.63
CA ASP A 73 8.51 19.97 4.63
C ASP A 73 8.54 19.14 3.36
N ARG A 74 8.15 19.76 2.26
CA ARG A 74 8.01 19.08 0.97
C ARG A 74 9.35 18.61 0.40
N GLU A 75 10.40 19.40 0.58
CA GLU A 75 11.72 19.05 0.06
C GLU A 75 12.29 17.87 0.84
N GLU A 76 12.22 17.90 2.17
CA GLU A 76 12.58 16.77 3.02
C GLU A 76 11.80 15.50 2.66
N MET A 77 10.49 15.62 2.42
CA MET A 77 9.64 14.49 2.03
C MET A 77 10.13 13.87 0.72
N PHE A 78 10.43 14.67 -0.31
CA PHE A 78 10.90 14.14 -1.58
C PHE A 78 12.29 13.50 -1.46
N VAL A 79 13.21 14.09 -0.70
CA VAL A 79 14.51 13.47 -0.41
C VAL A 79 14.31 12.08 0.21
N ARG A 80 13.40 11.97 1.19
CA ARG A 80 13.11 10.70 1.84
C ARG A 80 12.45 9.69 0.90
N VAL A 81 11.56 10.14 0.02
CA VAL A 81 10.94 9.29 -1.02
C VAL A 81 12.00 8.75 -1.97
N ASP A 82 12.88 9.60 -2.47
CA ASP A 82 13.94 9.23 -3.42
C ASP A 82 14.94 8.25 -2.80
N GLU A 83 15.35 8.46 -1.52
CA GLU A 83 16.19 7.51 -0.77
C GLU A 83 15.56 6.12 -0.71
N LEU A 84 14.27 6.03 -0.41
CA LEU A 84 13.56 4.74 -0.32
C LEU A 84 13.37 4.09 -1.68
N LEU A 85 13.05 4.85 -2.71
CA LEU A 85 12.92 4.32 -4.09
C LEU A 85 14.25 3.80 -4.63
N ALA A 86 15.38 4.39 -4.22
CA ALA A 86 16.71 3.95 -4.60
C ALA A 86 17.20 2.69 -3.87
N ASP A 87 16.60 2.36 -2.70
CA ASP A 87 17.01 1.24 -1.85
C ASP A 87 15.86 0.25 -1.59
N PRO A 88 15.60 -0.69 -2.52
CA PRO A 88 14.58 -1.72 -2.34
C PRO A 88 14.80 -2.59 -1.10
N ASP A 89 16.04 -2.87 -0.70
CA ASP A 89 16.30 -3.69 0.50
C ASP A 89 15.85 -2.96 1.77
N ARG A 90 16.12 -1.65 1.85
CA ARG A 90 15.65 -0.82 2.96
C ARG A 90 14.12 -0.75 2.98
N MET A 91 13.50 -0.58 1.84
CA MET A 91 12.04 -0.54 1.70
C MET A 91 11.42 -1.86 2.15
N ARG A 92 11.97 -3.00 1.70
CA ARG A 92 11.56 -4.36 2.10
C ARG A 92 11.75 -4.62 3.59
N ALA A 93 12.85 -4.15 4.18
CA ALA A 93 13.11 -4.28 5.62
C ALA A 93 12.07 -3.52 6.46
N LEU A 94 11.79 -2.27 6.11
CA LEU A 94 10.78 -1.44 6.78
C LEU A 94 9.38 -2.03 6.66
N GLY A 95 8.97 -2.41 5.45
CA GLY A 95 7.69 -3.05 5.19
C GLY A 95 7.56 -4.41 5.88
N GLY A 96 8.63 -5.21 5.87
CA GLY A 96 8.73 -6.51 6.53
C GLY A 96 8.55 -6.42 8.05
N ALA A 97 9.10 -5.38 8.68
CA ALA A 97 8.90 -5.15 10.11
C ALA A 97 7.42 -4.86 10.44
N GLY A 98 6.76 -4.04 9.62
CA GLY A 98 5.31 -3.82 9.75
C GLY A 98 4.49 -5.10 9.51
N LEU A 99 4.88 -5.91 8.52
CA LEU A 99 4.25 -7.19 8.25
C LEU A 99 4.41 -8.16 9.43
N ALA A 100 5.57 -8.18 10.08
CA ALA A 100 5.81 -8.99 11.27
C ALA A 100 4.89 -8.59 12.43
N VAL A 101 4.65 -7.29 12.64
CA VAL A 101 3.68 -6.80 13.65
C VAL A 101 2.28 -7.31 13.32
N LEU A 102 1.84 -7.19 12.06
CA LEU A 102 0.51 -7.63 11.64
C LEU A 102 0.32 -9.15 11.82
N THR A 103 1.33 -9.94 11.44
CA THR A 103 1.26 -11.41 11.54
C THR A 103 1.40 -11.92 12.97
N ALA A 104 2.02 -11.16 13.86
CA ALA A 104 2.08 -11.45 15.30
C ALA A 104 0.78 -11.11 16.05
N GLU A 105 -0.14 -10.35 15.47
CA GLU A 105 -1.45 -10.09 16.09
C GLU A 105 -2.24 -11.40 16.21
N PRO A 106 -2.68 -11.81 17.42
CA PRO A 106 -3.33 -13.11 17.64
C PRO A 106 -4.58 -13.35 16.79
N ARG A 107 -5.24 -12.29 16.36
CA ARG A 107 -6.45 -12.33 15.52
C ARG A 107 -6.16 -12.41 14.02
N THR A 108 -4.89 -12.32 13.63
CA THR A 108 -4.50 -12.47 12.22
C THR A 108 -4.51 -13.93 11.81
N ASP A 109 -5.20 -14.23 10.71
CA ASP A 109 -5.00 -15.46 9.97
C ASP A 109 -3.82 -15.27 9.02
N THR A 110 -2.67 -15.81 9.40
CA THR A 110 -1.41 -15.64 8.67
C THR A 110 -1.40 -16.34 7.30
N SER A 111 -2.36 -17.20 7.01
CA SER A 111 -2.54 -17.81 5.68
C SER A 111 -3.31 -16.89 4.71
N ARG A 112 -3.91 -15.80 5.20
CA ARG A 112 -4.76 -14.87 4.45
C ARG A 112 -4.32 -13.42 4.69
N VAL A 113 -3.14 -13.06 4.18
CA VAL A 113 -2.54 -11.73 4.34
C VAL A 113 -2.42 -11.06 2.98
N ALA A 114 -2.80 -9.78 2.93
CA ALA A 114 -2.56 -8.88 1.80
C ALA A 114 -1.78 -7.65 2.24
N ALA A 115 -1.15 -6.97 1.27
CA ALA A 115 -0.58 -5.66 1.47
C ALA A 115 -1.21 -4.65 0.50
N ILE A 116 -1.54 -3.47 1.00
CA ILE A 116 -1.97 -2.36 0.17
C ILE A 116 -1.14 -1.12 0.49
N GLY A 117 -1.08 -0.19 -0.43
CA GLY A 117 -0.40 1.07 -0.14
C GLY A 117 -0.77 2.18 -1.12
N TYR A 118 -0.46 3.39 -0.71
CA TYR A 118 -0.79 4.62 -1.40
C TYR A 118 0.49 5.35 -1.76
N CYS A 119 0.63 5.82 -3.01
CA CYS A 119 1.85 6.52 -3.47
C CYS A 119 3.11 5.66 -3.18
N LEU A 120 4.09 6.17 -2.45
CA LEU A 120 5.28 5.45 -1.99
C LEU A 120 4.93 4.14 -1.25
N GLY A 121 3.86 4.15 -0.45
CA GLY A 121 3.37 2.94 0.21
C GLY A 121 2.88 1.87 -0.76
N GLY A 122 2.32 2.26 -1.89
CA GLY A 122 1.96 1.32 -2.96
C GLY A 122 3.19 0.66 -3.58
N THR A 123 4.26 1.43 -3.76
CA THR A 123 5.57 0.91 -4.19
C THR A 123 6.17 -0.02 -3.14
N MET A 124 6.06 0.33 -1.84
CA MET A 124 6.51 -0.55 -0.75
C MET A 124 5.75 -1.88 -0.72
N ALA A 125 4.44 -1.87 -0.95
CA ALA A 125 3.66 -3.11 -1.04
C ALA A 125 4.12 -4.00 -2.20
N LEU A 126 4.44 -3.40 -3.37
CA LEU A 126 5.03 -4.11 -4.51
C LEU A 126 6.43 -4.63 -4.17
N GLU A 127 7.28 -3.85 -3.51
CA GLU A 127 8.62 -4.28 -3.12
C GLU A 127 8.61 -5.40 -2.08
N LEU A 128 7.64 -5.42 -1.15
CA LEU A 128 7.44 -6.57 -0.26
C LEU A 128 7.16 -7.86 -1.04
N ALA A 129 6.29 -7.79 -2.04
CA ALA A 129 5.99 -8.94 -2.88
C ALA A 129 7.21 -9.37 -3.72
N ARG A 130 7.93 -8.41 -4.35
CA ARG A 130 9.20 -8.66 -5.05
C ARG A 130 10.26 -9.28 -4.13
N GLY A 131 10.24 -8.94 -2.84
CA GLY A 131 11.07 -9.55 -1.80
C GLY A 131 10.66 -10.96 -1.38
N GLY A 132 9.57 -11.51 -1.94
CA GLY A 132 9.08 -12.86 -1.64
C GLY A 132 8.23 -12.96 -0.37
N ALA A 133 7.67 -11.86 0.13
CA ALA A 133 6.74 -11.91 1.25
C ALA A 133 5.50 -12.77 0.89
N ASP A 134 5.05 -13.64 1.81
CA ASP A 134 3.86 -14.49 1.61
C ASP A 134 2.58 -13.64 1.70
N LEU A 135 2.27 -12.97 0.61
CA LEU A 135 1.08 -12.13 0.44
C LEU A 135 0.16 -12.76 -0.61
N LYS A 136 -1.12 -12.91 -0.30
CA LYS A 136 -2.10 -13.45 -1.25
C LYS A 136 -2.56 -12.41 -2.27
N ALA A 137 -2.53 -11.14 -1.89
CA ALA A 137 -2.76 -10.01 -2.78
C ALA A 137 -1.88 -8.81 -2.44
N VAL A 138 -1.52 -8.05 -3.45
CA VAL A 138 -0.83 -6.77 -3.33
C VAL A 138 -1.59 -5.72 -4.13
N VAL A 139 -1.92 -4.58 -3.50
CA VAL A 139 -2.63 -3.50 -4.17
C VAL A 139 -1.89 -2.17 -4.04
N GLY A 140 -1.49 -1.61 -5.17
CA GLY A 140 -0.91 -0.27 -5.24
C GLY A 140 -1.93 0.76 -5.75
N PHE A 141 -2.22 1.78 -4.94
CA PHE A 141 -2.98 2.95 -5.37
C PHE A 141 -2.00 4.05 -5.73
N HIS A 142 -2.01 4.49 -6.98
CA HIS A 142 -1.10 5.48 -7.57
C HIS A 142 0.39 5.27 -7.16
N PRO A 143 0.92 4.02 -7.26
CA PRO A 143 2.31 3.75 -6.91
C PRO A 143 3.27 4.26 -7.99
N ALA A 144 4.53 4.49 -7.62
CA ALA A 144 5.61 4.39 -8.58
C ALA A 144 5.76 2.91 -8.97
N LEU A 145 5.77 2.64 -10.29
CA LEU A 145 5.73 1.27 -10.81
C LEU A 145 7.12 0.66 -11.01
N THR A 146 8.12 1.52 -11.21
CA THR A 146 9.49 1.12 -11.51
C THR A 146 10.22 0.61 -10.29
N THR A 147 11.14 -0.31 -10.52
CA THR A 147 12.09 -0.82 -9.53
C THR A 147 13.49 -0.93 -10.14
N THR A 148 14.51 -0.88 -9.32
CA THR A 148 15.89 -1.15 -9.74
C THR A 148 16.19 -2.64 -9.91
N ARG A 149 15.22 -3.51 -9.52
CA ARG A 149 15.38 -4.98 -9.54
C ARG A 149 14.18 -5.68 -10.17
N PRO A 150 13.89 -5.47 -11.47
CA PRO A 150 12.70 -6.07 -12.10
C PRO A 150 12.72 -7.60 -12.12
N GLY A 151 13.89 -8.25 -12.07
CA GLY A 151 14.01 -9.70 -11.98
C GLY A 151 13.44 -10.30 -10.69
N ASP A 152 13.33 -9.50 -9.62
CA ASP A 152 12.76 -9.95 -8.35
C ASP A 152 11.25 -10.21 -8.41
N ALA A 153 10.57 -9.76 -9.46
CA ALA A 153 9.16 -10.09 -9.68
C ALA A 153 8.90 -11.62 -9.74
N ALA A 154 9.92 -12.42 -10.07
CA ALA A 154 9.85 -13.88 -10.02
C ALA A 154 9.56 -14.45 -8.61
N ASN A 155 9.77 -13.67 -7.55
CA ASN A 155 9.46 -14.06 -6.18
C ASN A 155 8.00 -13.77 -5.77
N ILE A 156 7.23 -13.07 -6.61
CA ILE A 156 5.83 -12.72 -6.31
C ILE A 156 4.97 -13.98 -6.40
N THR A 157 4.34 -14.36 -5.31
CA THR A 157 3.47 -15.54 -5.24
C THR A 157 1.99 -15.20 -5.22
N GLY A 158 1.63 -13.99 -4.84
CA GLY A 158 0.26 -13.51 -4.79
C GLY A 158 -0.18 -12.77 -6.05
N LYS A 159 -1.44 -12.34 -6.06
CA LYS A 159 -2.00 -11.54 -7.16
C LYS A 159 -1.71 -10.06 -6.96
N VAL A 160 -1.48 -9.36 -8.05
CA VAL A 160 -1.12 -7.93 -8.03
C VAL A 160 -2.22 -7.11 -8.71
N LEU A 161 -2.64 -6.02 -8.05
CA LEU A 161 -3.49 -4.98 -8.62
C LEU A 161 -2.80 -3.64 -8.47
N VAL A 162 -2.64 -2.90 -9.56
CA VAL A 162 -2.22 -1.50 -9.50
C VAL A 162 -3.29 -0.61 -10.13
N CYS A 163 -3.59 0.50 -9.48
CA CYS A 163 -4.55 1.50 -9.94
C CYS A 163 -3.82 2.83 -10.13
N VAL A 164 -3.75 3.33 -11.36
CA VAL A 164 -3.01 4.54 -11.71
C VAL A 164 -3.89 5.55 -12.45
N GLY A 165 -3.59 6.83 -12.30
CA GLY A 165 -4.23 7.87 -13.09
C GLY A 165 -3.60 7.99 -14.48
N SER A 166 -4.40 8.32 -15.51
CA SER A 166 -3.84 8.55 -16.86
C SER A 166 -2.99 9.81 -16.93
N GLU A 167 -3.28 10.78 -16.05
CA GLU A 167 -2.60 12.07 -15.94
C GLU A 167 -1.61 12.13 -14.75
N ASP A 168 -1.25 10.97 -14.21
CA ASP A 168 -0.29 10.85 -13.12
C ASP A 168 1.14 11.01 -13.65
N PRO A 169 1.86 12.10 -13.29
CA PRO A 169 3.22 12.34 -13.80
C PRO A 169 4.26 11.36 -13.21
N PHE A 170 3.94 10.67 -12.10
CA PHE A 170 4.83 9.70 -11.47
C PHE A 170 4.66 8.27 -12.02
N ALA A 171 3.61 8.04 -12.84
CA ALA A 171 3.36 6.78 -13.52
C ALA A 171 3.10 6.99 -15.03
N PRO A 172 4.05 7.59 -15.77
CA PRO A 172 3.92 7.85 -17.21
C PRO A 172 3.81 6.54 -18.01
N ALA A 173 3.48 6.63 -19.28
CA ALA A 173 3.20 5.47 -20.13
C ALA A 173 4.35 4.46 -20.18
N GLU A 174 5.59 4.95 -20.23
CA GLU A 174 6.81 4.12 -20.25
C GLU A 174 7.00 3.32 -18.95
N HIS A 175 6.64 3.88 -17.78
CA HIS A 175 6.70 3.15 -16.50
C HIS A 175 5.62 2.07 -16.43
N ARG A 176 4.43 2.34 -16.98
CA ARG A 176 3.35 1.36 -17.05
C ARG A 176 3.73 0.19 -17.95
N LEU A 177 4.31 0.49 -19.11
CA LEU A 177 4.79 -0.55 -20.05
C LEU A 177 5.90 -1.41 -19.42
N ALA A 178 6.87 -0.79 -18.75
CA ALA A 178 7.94 -1.51 -18.05
C ALA A 178 7.39 -2.44 -16.97
N PHE A 179 6.39 -1.98 -16.20
CA PHE A 179 5.70 -2.83 -15.22
C PHE A 179 4.97 -4.01 -15.87
N GLU A 180 4.28 -3.79 -17.00
CA GLU A 180 3.61 -4.87 -17.73
C GLU A 180 4.60 -5.92 -18.23
N GLU A 181 5.74 -5.48 -18.75
CA GLU A 181 6.81 -6.37 -19.22
C GLU A 181 7.41 -7.17 -18.07
N GLU A 182 7.67 -6.54 -16.93
CA GLU A 182 8.16 -7.16 -15.70
C GLU A 182 7.21 -8.25 -15.20
N MET A 183 5.93 -7.93 -15.02
CA MET A 183 4.93 -8.89 -14.51
C MET A 183 4.71 -10.06 -15.48
N ARG A 184 4.70 -9.77 -16.78
CA ARG A 184 4.57 -10.80 -17.83
C ARG A 184 5.78 -11.74 -17.85
N ALA A 185 6.99 -11.20 -17.77
CA ALA A 185 8.21 -11.99 -17.76
C ALA A 185 8.30 -12.93 -16.56
N ALA A 186 7.79 -12.49 -15.41
CA ALA A 186 7.75 -13.27 -14.17
C ALA A 186 6.55 -14.23 -14.07
N GLY A 187 5.57 -14.17 -14.98
CA GLY A 187 4.38 -15.02 -14.94
C GLY A 187 3.42 -14.70 -13.80
N VAL A 188 3.46 -13.49 -13.27
CA VAL A 188 2.60 -13.03 -12.17
C VAL A 188 1.15 -12.90 -12.64
N ASP A 189 0.16 -13.21 -11.80
CA ASP A 189 -1.25 -12.81 -12.00
C ASP A 189 -1.40 -11.34 -11.59
N TRP A 190 -1.53 -10.45 -12.57
CA TRP A 190 -1.55 -9.01 -12.35
C TRP A 190 -2.67 -8.30 -13.11
N ARG A 191 -3.05 -7.14 -12.57
CA ARG A 191 -4.04 -6.22 -13.16
C ARG A 191 -3.51 -4.80 -13.05
N LEU A 192 -3.66 -4.03 -14.12
CA LEU A 192 -3.41 -2.60 -14.13
C LEU A 192 -4.69 -1.87 -14.52
N HIS A 193 -5.25 -1.10 -13.60
CA HIS A 193 -6.41 -0.26 -13.84
C HIS A 193 -5.98 1.18 -14.11
N LEU A 194 -6.11 1.61 -15.35
CA LEU A 194 -5.84 2.99 -15.76
C LEU A 194 -7.12 3.82 -15.67
N HIS A 195 -7.08 4.85 -14.83
CA HIS A 195 -8.21 5.75 -14.58
C HIS A 195 -8.06 7.03 -15.40
N GLY A 196 -8.88 7.17 -16.45
CA GLY A 196 -8.85 8.33 -17.35
C GLY A 196 -9.12 9.65 -16.61
N GLY A 197 -8.25 10.65 -16.83
CA GLY A 197 -8.33 11.99 -16.23
C GLY A 197 -7.95 12.06 -14.74
N ALA A 198 -7.61 10.95 -14.10
CA ALA A 198 -7.15 10.96 -12.72
C ALA A 198 -5.67 11.35 -12.64
N LEU A 199 -5.35 12.15 -11.63
CA LEU A 199 -3.99 12.59 -11.26
C LEU A 199 -3.37 11.63 -10.23
N HIS A 200 -2.14 11.94 -9.78
CA HIS A 200 -1.55 11.28 -8.62
C HIS A 200 -2.37 11.55 -7.35
N SER A 201 -2.32 10.67 -6.36
CA SER A 201 -3.09 10.76 -5.10
C SER A 201 -4.61 10.89 -5.28
N PHE A 202 -5.15 10.35 -6.37
CA PHE A 202 -6.58 10.43 -6.67
C PHE A 202 -7.49 9.80 -5.62
N THR A 203 -6.95 9.03 -4.68
CA THR A 203 -7.71 8.40 -3.59
C THR A 203 -7.85 9.26 -2.34
N HIS A 204 -7.10 10.38 -2.24
CA HIS A 204 -7.01 11.20 -1.02
C HIS A 204 -8.02 12.36 -1.06
N PRO A 205 -9.14 12.30 -0.30
CA PRO A 205 -10.24 13.25 -0.44
C PRO A 205 -9.90 14.70 -0.09
N ASP A 206 -8.86 14.92 0.75
CA ASP A 206 -8.44 16.26 1.17
C ASP A 206 -7.51 16.95 0.15
N LEU A 207 -7.14 16.23 -0.92
CA LEU A 207 -6.28 16.77 -1.97
C LEU A 207 -7.13 17.22 -3.18
N GLU A 208 -7.94 18.27 -3.00
CA GLU A 208 -8.60 18.90 -4.14
C GLU A 208 -7.56 19.31 -5.20
N PRO A 209 -7.86 19.11 -6.50
CA PRO A 209 -6.93 19.47 -7.56
C PRO A 209 -6.57 20.95 -7.52
N ASP A 210 -5.30 21.26 -7.37
CA ASP A 210 -4.74 22.61 -7.42
C ASP A 210 -3.47 22.60 -8.29
N PRO A 211 -3.63 22.86 -9.60
CA PRO A 211 -2.49 22.82 -10.52
C PRO A 211 -1.38 23.85 -10.21
N SER A 212 -1.70 24.92 -9.47
CA SER A 212 -0.74 25.95 -9.12
C SER A 212 0.13 25.57 -7.92
N ALA A 213 -0.46 24.93 -6.92
CA ALA A 213 0.24 24.52 -5.70
C ALA A 213 0.76 23.06 -5.79
N ARG A 214 0.03 22.18 -6.46
CA ARG A 214 0.31 20.75 -6.54
C ARG A 214 0.07 20.21 -7.97
N PRO A 215 0.92 20.56 -8.94
CA PRO A 215 0.74 20.08 -10.32
C PRO A 215 0.78 18.55 -10.37
N GLY A 216 -0.18 17.96 -11.06
CA GLY A 216 -0.28 16.51 -11.23
C GLY A 216 -0.81 15.72 -10.03
N ILE A 217 -1.26 16.39 -8.96
CA ILE A 217 -1.80 15.77 -7.74
C ILE A 217 -3.24 16.23 -7.52
N GLY A 218 -4.16 15.30 -7.24
CA GLY A 218 -5.53 15.69 -6.92
C GLY A 218 -6.51 14.52 -6.80
N TYR A 219 -7.49 14.70 -5.92
CA TYR A 219 -8.56 13.74 -5.69
C TYR A 219 -9.45 13.58 -6.92
N HIS A 220 -9.82 12.32 -7.20
CA HIS A 220 -10.80 11.99 -8.22
C HIS A 220 -11.77 10.94 -7.69
N ARG A 221 -12.91 11.39 -7.17
CA ARG A 221 -13.88 10.56 -6.44
C ARG A 221 -14.27 9.28 -7.16
N ALA A 222 -14.61 9.35 -8.43
CA ALA A 222 -15.08 8.19 -9.18
C ALA A 222 -13.95 7.13 -9.32
N SER A 223 -12.69 7.56 -9.51
CA SER A 223 -11.54 6.66 -9.58
C SER A 223 -11.20 6.06 -8.21
N ALA A 224 -11.30 6.86 -7.13
CA ALA A 224 -11.11 6.39 -5.77
C ALA A 224 -12.13 5.29 -5.39
N GLU A 225 -13.39 5.48 -5.75
CA GLU A 225 -14.45 4.50 -5.49
C GLU A 225 -14.31 3.24 -6.34
N ARG A 226 -13.89 3.37 -7.61
CA ARG A 226 -13.67 2.23 -8.51
C ARG A 226 -12.47 1.39 -8.09
N SER A 227 -11.36 2.05 -7.77
CA SER A 227 -10.14 1.36 -7.31
C SER A 227 -10.34 0.64 -5.98
N TRP A 228 -11.10 1.25 -5.05
CA TRP A 228 -11.46 0.59 -3.79
C TRP A 228 -12.31 -0.67 -4.02
N ARG A 229 -13.29 -0.63 -4.90
CA ARG A 229 -14.09 -1.82 -5.27
C ARG A 229 -13.24 -2.89 -5.92
N ALA A 230 -12.39 -2.53 -6.87
CA ALA A 230 -11.50 -3.49 -7.52
C ALA A 230 -10.56 -4.20 -6.52
N MET A 231 -10.11 -3.51 -5.47
CA MET A 231 -9.37 -4.12 -4.37
C MET A 231 -10.23 -5.12 -3.60
N LEU A 232 -11.48 -4.75 -3.27
CA LEU A 232 -12.39 -5.68 -2.55
C LEU A 232 -12.74 -6.90 -3.39
N ASP A 233 -12.99 -6.74 -4.68
CA ASP A 233 -13.22 -7.84 -5.61
C ASP A 233 -12.01 -8.81 -5.64
N LEU A 234 -10.77 -8.27 -5.64
CA LEU A 234 -9.56 -9.08 -5.53
C LEU A 234 -9.48 -9.80 -4.18
N PHE A 235 -9.87 -9.15 -3.08
CA PHE A 235 -9.87 -9.78 -1.75
C PHE A 235 -10.89 -10.91 -1.64
N GLU A 236 -12.07 -10.77 -2.25
CA GLU A 236 -13.05 -11.87 -2.35
C GLU A 236 -12.51 -13.07 -3.12
N GLU A 237 -11.70 -12.83 -4.15
CA GLU A 237 -11.06 -13.88 -4.94
C GLU A 237 -9.98 -14.63 -4.14
N VAL A 238 -9.12 -13.92 -3.38
CA VAL A 238 -7.98 -14.53 -2.68
C VAL A 238 -8.28 -14.96 -1.25
N PHE A 239 -9.35 -14.46 -0.65
CA PHE A 239 -9.81 -14.79 0.70
C PHE A 239 -11.24 -15.34 0.67
N PRO A 240 -11.49 -16.44 -0.04
CA PRO A 240 -12.82 -16.99 -0.11
C PRO A 240 -13.36 -17.26 1.30
N SER A 241 -14.65 -16.91 1.52
CA SER A 241 -15.35 -17.30 2.73
C SER A 241 -15.29 -18.83 2.85
N ALA A 242 -14.97 -19.34 4.03
CA ALA A 242 -15.14 -20.77 4.27
C ALA A 242 -16.61 -21.13 4.00
N VAL A 243 -16.82 -21.97 2.98
CA VAL A 243 -18.13 -22.52 2.63
C VAL A 243 -18.61 -23.44 3.75
#